data_74771df5fe5bde7564a5cd2cf1b102b2
#
_entry.id   74771df5fe5bde7564a5cd2cf1b102b2
#
_cell.length_a   1.000
_cell.length_b   1.000
_cell.length_c   1.000
_cell.angle_alpha   90.00
_cell.angle_beta   90.00
_cell.angle_gamma   90.00
#
_symmetry.space_group_name_H-M   'P 1'
#
loop_
_entity.id
_entity.type
_entity.pdbx_description
1 polymer ?
#
loop_
_entity_poly.entity_id
_entity_poly.type
_entity_poly.pdbx_seq_one_letter_code
_entity_poly.pdbx_strand_id
1 'polypeptide(L)'
;MMKIIDTHSHLWLRQDTVVNGMPIRTLENGRSLFMGEVRQMVPPFIIDGRNTAEIFLSNMDYAQVTAAVVVQEFIDGLQNEYLADVQNRWPDRFITCGMADYRQPGWIHQAKNLISQGFKGIAIPGHRLQTPTGRISLTSTDMMDMFRIMQEKGLFLSITLEDGDVQVPEMEEVIQEFPDLKIAVGHFGMVTRPGWMEQIRLARHKNVMIESGGITWLFNSEFYPFNGAVRAIREAADEVGMDKLMWGSDYPRTITAITYRMSYDFILKSTLLTDREKELFLGENAAAFYGIDTEIELPYIKNMSE
;
A
#
# COMPACT_ATOMS: atom_id res chain seq x y z
N MET A 1 -16.05 19.17 0.93
CA MET A 1 -14.90 18.88 0.02
C MET A 1 -14.72 17.36 0.01
N MET A 2 -14.42 16.73 -1.14
CA MET A 2 -14.14 15.30 -1.21
C MET A 2 -12.96 14.96 -0.30
N LYS A 3 -13.07 13.92 0.51
CA LYS A 3 -11.98 13.41 1.34
C LYS A 3 -11.16 12.43 0.52
N ILE A 4 -9.85 12.58 0.51
CA ILE A 4 -8.92 11.73 -0.25
C ILE A 4 -8.05 10.98 0.74
N ILE A 5 -8.00 9.67 0.62
CA ILE A 5 -7.25 8.77 1.52
C ILE A 5 -6.34 7.90 0.68
N ASP A 6 -5.05 7.97 0.96
CA ASP A 6 -4.02 7.14 0.32
C ASP A 6 -3.90 5.79 1.04
N THR A 7 -4.27 4.71 0.39
CA THR A 7 -4.27 3.39 1.01
C THR A 7 -2.97 2.61 0.85
N HIS A 8 -1.97 3.19 0.17
CA HIS A 8 -0.69 2.53 -0.05
C HIS A 8 0.46 3.53 -0.13
N SER A 9 1.24 3.61 0.91
CA SER A 9 2.43 4.46 0.98
C SER A 9 3.51 3.81 1.83
N HIS A 10 4.75 4.29 1.70
CA HIS A 10 5.91 3.78 2.43
C HIS A 10 6.66 4.90 3.10
N LEU A 11 7.17 4.65 4.31
CA LEU A 11 8.04 5.55 5.06
C LEU A 11 9.25 4.80 5.60
N TRP A 12 10.42 5.46 5.62
CA TRP A 12 11.64 4.90 6.22
C TRP A 12 12.60 5.99 6.68
N LEU A 13 13.35 5.66 7.71
CA LEU A 13 14.50 6.47 8.12
C LEU A 13 15.74 6.11 7.29
N ARG A 14 15.95 4.85 7.01
CA ARG A 14 16.99 4.30 6.12
C ARG A 14 16.53 2.96 5.59
N GLN A 15 16.85 2.73 4.32
CA GLN A 15 16.85 1.37 3.79
C GLN A 15 18.20 0.74 4.14
N ASP A 16 18.19 -0.32 4.91
CA ASP A 16 19.35 -1.12 5.26
C ASP A 16 18.91 -2.58 5.45
N THR A 17 18.86 -3.32 4.35
CA THR A 17 18.30 -4.66 4.32
C THR A 17 18.95 -5.51 3.23
N VAL A 18 18.55 -6.78 3.18
CA VAL A 18 18.96 -7.74 2.14
C VAL A 18 17.73 -8.41 1.58
N VAL A 19 17.60 -8.42 0.25
CA VAL A 19 16.55 -9.12 -0.46
C VAL A 19 17.19 -10.04 -1.50
N ASN A 20 16.83 -11.32 -1.51
CA ASN A 20 17.42 -12.34 -2.39
C ASN A 20 18.96 -12.37 -2.35
N GLY A 21 19.55 -12.21 -1.15
CA GLY A 21 20.99 -12.17 -0.95
C GLY A 21 21.69 -10.89 -1.38
N MET A 22 20.96 -9.90 -1.92
CA MET A 22 21.52 -8.65 -2.42
C MET A 22 21.19 -7.47 -1.49
N PRO A 23 22.16 -6.60 -1.17
CA PRO A 23 21.97 -5.50 -0.26
C PRO A 23 21.11 -4.39 -0.89
N ILE A 24 20.31 -3.76 -0.02
CA ILE A 24 19.60 -2.52 -0.29
C ILE A 24 20.05 -1.50 0.76
N ARG A 25 20.60 -0.37 0.31
CA ARG A 25 21.19 0.66 1.20
C ARG A 25 20.80 2.04 0.71
N THR A 26 20.31 2.89 1.60
CA THR A 26 20.12 4.32 1.35
C THR A 26 21.46 4.98 1.03
N LEU A 27 21.48 5.76 -0.04
CA LEU A 27 22.54 6.65 -0.45
C LEU A 27 22.04 8.09 -0.47
N GLU A 28 22.94 9.04 -0.69
CA GLU A 28 22.59 10.46 -0.81
C GLU A 28 21.82 10.78 -2.11
N ASN A 29 21.16 11.92 -2.12
CA ASN A 29 20.42 12.48 -3.27
C ASN A 29 19.28 11.57 -3.77
N GLY A 30 18.55 10.99 -2.83
CA GLY A 30 17.39 10.14 -3.10
C GLY A 30 17.71 8.79 -3.76
N ARG A 31 18.97 8.41 -3.80
CA ARG A 31 19.42 7.14 -4.39
C ARG A 31 19.52 6.03 -3.35
N SER A 32 19.52 4.80 -3.85
CA SER A 32 19.85 3.61 -3.04
C SER A 32 20.68 2.64 -3.88
N LEU A 33 21.59 1.94 -3.22
CA LEU A 33 22.08 0.68 -3.77
C LEU A 33 20.91 -0.29 -3.72
N PHE A 34 20.45 -0.75 -4.86
CA PHE A 34 19.26 -1.59 -5.00
C PHE A 34 19.59 -2.83 -5.83
N MET A 35 19.75 -3.96 -5.15
CA MET A 35 20.06 -5.25 -5.80
C MET A 35 21.28 -5.18 -6.75
N GLY A 36 22.37 -4.54 -6.30
CA GLY A 36 23.63 -4.44 -7.05
C GLY A 36 23.73 -3.23 -7.96
N GLU A 37 22.70 -2.42 -8.11
CA GLU A 37 22.68 -1.21 -8.94
C GLU A 37 22.35 0.02 -8.09
N VAL A 38 22.87 1.19 -8.49
CA VAL A 38 22.44 2.47 -7.90
C VAL A 38 21.18 2.93 -8.64
N ARG A 39 20.07 3.07 -7.90
CA ARG A 39 18.78 3.55 -8.44
C ARG A 39 18.28 4.77 -7.72
N GLN A 40 17.50 5.61 -8.42
CA GLN A 40 16.76 6.70 -7.81
C GLN A 40 15.49 6.13 -7.15
N MET A 41 15.43 6.14 -5.82
CA MET A 41 14.32 5.59 -5.04
C MET A 41 13.32 6.65 -4.61
N VAL A 42 13.79 7.87 -4.34
CA VAL A 42 12.98 9.06 -4.05
C VAL A 42 13.50 10.24 -4.87
N PRO A 43 12.76 11.35 -5.00
CA PRO A 43 13.26 12.53 -5.72
C PRO A 43 14.64 13.01 -5.21
N PRO A 44 15.50 13.52 -6.10
CA PRO A 44 16.88 13.91 -5.74
C PRO A 44 16.97 15.04 -4.71
N PHE A 45 15.92 15.83 -4.50
CA PHE A 45 15.85 16.85 -3.46
C PHE A 45 15.68 16.27 -2.04
N ILE A 46 15.37 15.01 -1.89
CA ILE A 46 15.45 14.27 -0.62
C ILE A 46 16.91 13.83 -0.44
N ILE A 47 17.75 14.78 -0.02
CA ILE A 47 19.21 14.69 -0.11
C ILE A 47 19.78 13.57 0.74
N ASP A 48 19.24 13.36 1.94
CA ASP A 48 19.69 12.32 2.88
C ASP A 48 19.07 10.93 2.62
N GLY A 49 18.19 10.84 1.62
CA GLY A 49 17.51 9.61 1.23
C GLY A 49 16.48 9.10 2.27
N ARG A 50 16.18 9.90 3.30
CA ARG A 50 15.17 9.57 4.32
C ARG A 50 13.80 9.97 3.84
N ASN A 51 12.87 9.02 3.82
CA ASN A 51 11.48 9.28 3.45
C ASN A 51 10.62 9.34 4.72
N THR A 52 10.63 10.51 5.38
CA THR A 52 10.01 10.67 6.70
C THR A 52 8.54 11.07 6.64
N ALA A 53 7.83 10.83 7.76
CA ALA A 53 6.44 11.22 7.91
C ALA A 53 6.24 12.74 7.79
N GLU A 54 7.18 13.55 8.25
CA GLU A 54 7.11 15.01 8.13
C GLU A 54 7.14 15.47 6.67
N ILE A 55 8.01 14.86 5.84
CA ILE A 55 8.06 15.13 4.40
C ILE A 55 6.76 14.70 3.74
N PHE A 56 6.27 13.50 4.08
CA PHE A 56 5.04 12.99 3.50
C PHE A 56 3.82 13.79 3.92
N LEU A 57 3.71 14.17 5.21
CA LEU A 57 2.65 15.01 5.72
C LEU A 57 2.57 16.36 4.98
N SER A 58 3.72 16.97 4.73
CA SER A 58 3.79 18.20 3.93
C SER A 58 3.27 18.00 2.50
N ASN A 59 3.60 16.88 1.86
CA ASN A 59 3.05 16.54 0.54
C ASN A 59 1.54 16.26 0.59
N MET A 60 1.07 15.55 1.63
CA MET A 60 -0.36 15.29 1.85
C MET A 60 -1.15 16.60 2.02
N ASP A 61 -0.66 17.52 2.85
CA ASP A 61 -1.30 18.81 3.09
C ASP A 61 -1.36 19.65 1.80
N TYR A 62 -0.25 19.72 1.06
CA TYR A 62 -0.21 20.41 -0.23
C TYR A 62 -1.15 19.77 -1.27
N ALA A 63 -1.23 18.46 -1.31
CA ALA A 63 -2.12 17.73 -2.20
C ALA A 63 -3.55 17.55 -1.67
N GLN A 64 -3.88 18.07 -0.47
CA GLN A 64 -5.18 17.93 0.18
C GLN A 64 -5.61 16.46 0.38
N VAL A 65 -4.65 15.60 0.77
CA VAL A 65 -4.90 14.20 1.15
C VAL A 65 -5.11 14.11 2.67
N THR A 66 -6.25 13.57 3.07
CA THR A 66 -6.73 13.59 4.46
C THR A 66 -5.91 12.66 5.36
N ALA A 67 -5.70 11.43 4.94
CA ALA A 67 -4.97 10.41 5.68
C ALA A 67 -4.25 9.44 4.76
N ALA A 68 -3.30 8.70 5.29
CA ALA A 68 -2.59 7.67 4.55
C ALA A 68 -2.40 6.38 5.36
N VAL A 69 -2.47 5.25 4.69
CA VAL A 69 -2.06 3.94 5.20
C VAL A 69 -0.62 3.70 4.79
N VAL A 70 0.24 3.47 5.78
CA VAL A 70 1.66 3.21 5.58
C VAL A 70 1.91 1.71 5.72
N VAL A 71 2.21 1.09 4.61
CA VAL A 71 2.57 -0.33 4.54
C VAL A 71 4.10 -0.49 4.57
N GLN A 72 4.58 -1.71 4.75
CA GLN A 72 6.00 -2.02 4.71
C GLN A 72 6.31 -3.06 3.63
N GLU A 73 7.51 -2.94 3.08
CA GLU A 73 8.06 -3.86 2.10
C GLU A 73 9.50 -4.24 2.51
N PHE A 74 9.94 -5.45 2.20
CA PHE A 74 11.30 -5.89 2.55
C PHE A 74 12.40 -5.02 1.96
N ILE A 75 12.12 -4.35 0.84
CA ILE A 75 13.08 -3.41 0.23
C ILE A 75 13.29 -2.14 1.06
N ASP A 76 12.36 -1.80 1.94
CA ASP A 76 12.49 -0.63 2.83
C ASP A 76 13.22 -1.00 4.13
N GLY A 77 13.35 -2.31 4.40
CA GLY A 77 13.75 -2.83 5.70
C GLY A 77 12.62 -2.73 6.73
N LEU A 78 12.81 -3.35 7.89
CA LEU A 78 11.83 -3.29 8.97
C LEU A 78 11.89 -1.92 9.65
N GLN A 79 10.81 -1.16 9.56
CA GLN A 79 10.67 0.20 10.11
C GLN A 79 9.70 0.24 11.30
N ASN A 80 9.44 -0.88 11.97
CA ASN A 80 8.38 -1.01 12.97
C ASN A 80 8.43 0.04 14.09
N GLU A 81 9.60 0.25 14.71
CA GLU A 81 9.76 1.23 15.78
C GLU A 81 9.42 2.64 15.30
N TYR A 82 9.91 3.01 14.13
CA TYR A 82 9.65 4.30 13.52
C TYR A 82 8.17 4.47 13.18
N LEU A 83 7.53 3.45 12.59
CA LEU A 83 6.13 3.53 12.20
C LEU A 83 5.18 3.52 13.41
N ALA A 84 5.54 2.89 14.51
CA ALA A 84 4.82 3.00 15.77
C ALA A 84 4.88 4.44 16.31
N ASP A 85 6.06 5.11 16.26
CA ASP A 85 6.19 6.53 16.62
C ASP A 85 5.35 7.43 15.70
N VAL A 86 5.39 7.21 14.38
CA VAL A 86 4.57 7.95 13.40
C VAL A 86 3.08 7.87 13.73
N GLN A 87 2.56 6.66 13.98
CA GLN A 87 1.15 6.46 14.33
C GLN A 87 0.78 7.18 15.64
N ASN A 88 1.66 7.16 16.62
CA ASN A 88 1.42 7.84 17.90
C ASN A 88 1.45 9.38 17.78
N ARG A 89 2.32 9.92 16.92
CA ARG A 89 2.46 11.37 16.72
C ARG A 89 1.32 11.96 15.88
N TRP A 90 0.81 11.21 14.93
CA TRP A 90 -0.24 11.67 13.98
C TRP A 90 -1.33 10.60 13.79
N PRO A 91 -2.06 10.23 14.85
CA PRO A 91 -3.01 9.12 14.83
C PRO A 91 -4.18 9.33 13.85
N ASP A 92 -4.52 10.61 13.57
CA ASP A 92 -5.59 10.97 12.64
C ASP A 92 -5.14 11.06 11.19
N ARG A 93 -3.81 11.06 10.94
CA ARG A 93 -3.24 11.23 9.61
C ARG A 93 -2.61 9.94 9.07
N PHE A 94 -2.12 9.08 9.94
CA PHE A 94 -1.44 7.85 9.55
C PHE A 94 -2.02 6.62 10.24
N ILE A 95 -2.30 5.60 9.44
CA ILE A 95 -2.51 4.23 9.89
C ILE A 95 -1.29 3.44 9.44
N THR A 96 -0.55 2.83 10.38
CA THR A 96 0.67 2.12 10.02
C THR A 96 0.51 0.61 10.18
N CYS A 97 1.15 -0.15 9.29
CA CYS A 97 1.22 -1.60 9.35
C CYS A 97 2.55 -2.05 9.96
N GLY A 98 2.49 -3.01 10.88
CA GLY A 98 3.67 -3.75 11.30
C GLY A 98 4.06 -4.80 10.26
N MET A 99 5.33 -5.19 10.22
CA MET A 99 5.83 -6.27 9.35
C MET A 99 6.86 -7.10 10.09
N ALA A 100 6.75 -8.43 10.01
CA ALA A 100 7.80 -9.35 10.44
C ALA A 100 8.67 -9.78 9.25
N ASP A 101 9.89 -10.25 9.48
CA ASP A 101 10.63 -10.94 8.42
C ASP A 101 10.18 -12.40 8.35
N TYR A 102 9.10 -12.63 7.62
CA TYR A 102 8.46 -13.95 7.44
C TYR A 102 9.40 -15.04 6.94
N ARG A 103 10.55 -14.68 6.37
CA ARG A 103 11.56 -15.60 5.83
C ARG A 103 12.49 -16.14 6.91
N GLN A 104 12.45 -15.58 8.13
CA GLN A 104 13.31 -15.99 9.24
C GLN A 104 12.59 -17.00 10.16
N PRO A 105 13.30 -18.00 10.68
CA PRO A 105 12.72 -18.90 11.68
C PRO A 105 12.18 -18.12 12.89
N GLY A 106 11.02 -18.49 13.38
CA GLY A 106 10.42 -17.89 14.58
C GLY A 106 9.79 -16.50 14.36
N TRP A 107 9.62 -16.05 13.13
CA TRP A 107 8.98 -14.78 12.80
C TRP A 107 7.58 -14.60 13.43
N ILE A 108 6.87 -15.68 13.70
CA ILE A 108 5.55 -15.64 14.33
C ILE A 108 5.59 -14.97 15.72
N HIS A 109 6.68 -15.11 16.48
CA HIS A 109 6.83 -14.42 17.75
C HIS A 109 6.98 -12.90 17.55
N GLN A 110 7.73 -12.49 16.52
CA GLN A 110 7.84 -11.08 16.15
C GLN A 110 6.46 -10.51 15.74
N ALA A 111 5.72 -11.21 14.89
CA ALA A 111 4.38 -10.80 14.46
C ALA A 111 3.42 -10.64 15.66
N LYS A 112 3.40 -11.58 16.61
CA LYS A 112 2.60 -11.48 17.83
C LYS A 112 3.00 -10.28 18.69
N ASN A 113 4.27 -9.93 18.78
CA ASN A 113 4.73 -8.73 19.48
C ASN A 113 4.23 -7.45 18.79
N LEU A 114 4.30 -7.36 17.44
CA LEU A 114 3.78 -6.23 16.67
C LEU A 114 2.28 -6.01 16.91
N ILE A 115 1.50 -7.07 16.93
CA ILE A 115 0.08 -7.02 17.27
C ILE A 115 -0.14 -6.41 18.66
N SER A 116 0.72 -6.74 19.62
CA SER A 116 0.64 -6.19 20.99
C SER A 116 1.09 -4.73 21.10
N GLN A 117 1.87 -4.23 20.14
CA GLN A 117 2.37 -2.84 20.09
C GLN A 117 1.33 -1.84 19.56
N GLY A 118 0.14 -2.28 19.17
CA GLY A 118 -0.96 -1.41 18.77
C GLY A 118 -1.01 -1.03 17.30
N PHE A 119 -0.26 -1.71 16.43
CA PHE A 119 -0.47 -1.59 14.99
C PHE A 119 -1.90 -1.97 14.61
N LYS A 120 -2.49 -1.23 13.68
CA LYS A 120 -3.85 -1.47 13.20
C LYS A 120 -3.92 -2.54 12.11
N GLY A 121 -2.80 -2.78 11.43
CA GLY A 121 -2.66 -3.77 10.38
C GLY A 121 -1.28 -4.42 10.35
N ILE A 122 -1.20 -5.51 9.61
CA ILE A 122 0.04 -6.23 9.31
C ILE A 122 0.23 -6.23 7.79
N ALA A 123 1.43 -5.86 7.34
CA ALA A 123 1.81 -5.92 5.94
C ALA A 123 2.52 -7.24 5.62
N ILE A 124 2.12 -7.87 4.51
CA ILE A 124 2.78 -9.06 3.96
C ILE A 124 3.14 -8.81 2.49
N PRO A 125 4.42 -8.64 2.16
CA PRO A 125 4.89 -8.65 0.78
C PRO A 125 4.89 -10.09 0.24
N GLY A 126 3.72 -10.63 -0.11
CA GLY A 126 3.50 -12.01 -0.53
C GLY A 126 4.36 -12.43 -1.71
N HIS A 127 4.61 -11.51 -2.65
CA HIS A 127 5.49 -11.69 -3.80
C HIS A 127 6.99 -11.85 -3.44
N ARG A 128 7.36 -11.66 -2.15
CA ARG A 128 8.76 -11.76 -1.67
C ARG A 128 8.95 -12.82 -0.58
N LEU A 129 8.04 -13.75 -0.46
CA LEU A 129 8.10 -14.83 0.52
C LEU A 129 9.03 -15.98 0.09
N GLN A 130 9.96 -15.73 -0.81
CA GLN A 130 10.93 -16.72 -1.27
C GLN A 130 12.03 -16.94 -0.22
N THR A 131 12.36 -18.21 0.03
CA THR A 131 13.48 -18.63 0.86
C THR A 131 14.38 -19.58 0.06
N PRO A 132 15.60 -19.91 0.55
CA PRO A 132 16.45 -20.90 -0.10
C PRO A 132 15.80 -22.29 -0.26
N THR A 133 14.79 -22.61 0.55
CA THR A 133 14.11 -23.90 0.55
C THR A 133 12.77 -23.88 -0.19
N GLY A 134 12.36 -22.74 -0.74
CA GLY A 134 11.11 -22.56 -1.48
C GLY A 134 10.31 -21.35 -0.99
N ARG A 135 9.14 -21.13 -1.59
CA ARG A 135 8.22 -20.07 -1.16
C ARG A 135 7.46 -20.48 0.09
N ILE A 136 7.31 -19.55 1.03
CA ILE A 136 6.42 -19.72 2.18
C ILE A 136 4.97 -19.59 1.68
N SER A 137 4.16 -20.63 1.94
CA SER A 137 2.74 -20.61 1.61
C SER A 137 1.95 -19.72 2.56
N LEU A 138 0.97 -18.99 2.04
CA LEU A 138 0.00 -18.23 2.84
C LEU A 138 -0.87 -19.14 3.71
N THR A 139 -0.98 -20.42 3.37
CA THR A 139 -1.73 -21.44 4.13
C THR A 139 -0.84 -22.26 5.07
N SER A 140 0.44 -21.86 5.26
CA SER A 140 1.30 -22.50 6.27
C SER A 140 0.74 -22.30 7.67
N THR A 141 1.02 -23.24 8.59
CA THR A 141 0.50 -23.23 9.96
C THR A 141 0.71 -21.89 10.66
N ASP A 142 1.95 -21.34 10.60
CA ASP A 142 2.27 -20.07 11.26
C ASP A 142 1.51 -18.88 10.64
N MET A 143 1.30 -18.87 9.30
CA MET A 143 0.52 -17.83 8.63
C MET A 143 -0.95 -17.91 9.03
N MET A 144 -1.55 -19.11 9.02
CA MET A 144 -2.96 -19.30 9.42
C MET A 144 -3.16 -18.96 10.91
N ASP A 145 -2.21 -19.27 11.78
CA ASP A 145 -2.25 -18.85 13.19
C ASP A 145 -2.20 -17.33 13.35
N MET A 146 -1.37 -16.65 12.57
CA MET A 146 -1.30 -15.20 12.56
C MET A 146 -2.62 -14.57 12.08
N PHE A 147 -3.19 -15.06 10.98
CA PHE A 147 -4.46 -14.55 10.45
C PHE A 147 -5.62 -14.73 11.45
N ARG A 148 -5.66 -15.85 12.15
CA ARG A 148 -6.62 -16.06 13.25
C ARG A 148 -6.50 -14.99 14.33
N ILE A 149 -5.28 -14.73 14.81
CA ILE A 149 -5.02 -13.71 15.83
C ILE A 149 -5.40 -12.31 15.31
N MET A 150 -5.09 -12.01 14.06
CA MET A 150 -5.45 -10.73 13.44
C MET A 150 -6.97 -10.55 13.39
N GLN A 151 -7.71 -11.57 12.96
CA GLN A 151 -9.17 -11.54 12.95
C GLN A 151 -9.74 -11.33 14.37
N GLU A 152 -9.27 -12.11 15.36
CA GLU A 152 -9.70 -11.99 16.76
C GLU A 152 -9.43 -10.60 17.36
N LYS A 153 -8.38 -9.93 16.92
CA LYS A 153 -7.98 -8.58 17.37
C LYS A 153 -8.57 -7.45 16.51
N GLY A 154 -9.29 -7.77 15.44
CA GLY A 154 -9.87 -6.79 14.54
C GLY A 154 -8.82 -5.99 13.73
N LEU A 155 -7.65 -6.59 13.47
CA LEU A 155 -6.63 -5.99 12.59
C LEU A 155 -6.98 -6.24 11.13
N PHE A 156 -6.39 -5.44 10.24
CA PHE A 156 -6.46 -5.70 8.81
C PHE A 156 -5.14 -6.28 8.27
N LEU A 157 -5.25 -7.06 7.21
CA LEU A 157 -4.15 -7.54 6.41
C LEU A 157 -3.97 -6.62 5.20
N SER A 158 -2.75 -6.08 5.01
CA SER A 158 -2.32 -5.48 3.75
C SER A 158 -1.38 -6.46 3.05
N ILE A 159 -1.72 -6.92 1.87
CA ILE A 159 -0.96 -7.95 1.17
C ILE A 159 -0.73 -7.59 -0.30
N THR A 160 0.50 -7.71 -0.76
CA THR A 160 0.85 -7.69 -2.18
C THR A 160 1.11 -9.13 -2.64
N LEU A 161 0.29 -9.64 -3.54
CA LEU A 161 0.43 -10.99 -4.09
C LEU A 161 1.48 -11.04 -5.21
N GLU A 162 1.96 -12.24 -5.56
CA GLU A 162 2.76 -12.46 -6.77
C GLU A 162 1.98 -12.08 -8.03
N ASP A 163 2.69 -11.74 -9.10
CA ASP A 163 2.07 -11.43 -10.40
C ASP A 163 1.17 -12.61 -10.86
N GLY A 164 0.00 -12.27 -11.37
CA GLY A 164 -0.95 -13.25 -11.88
C GLY A 164 -1.77 -13.95 -10.80
N ASP A 165 -2.04 -15.23 -10.97
CA ASP A 165 -2.97 -16.01 -10.16
C ASP A 165 -2.29 -17.02 -9.21
N VAL A 166 -0.96 -17.02 -9.13
CA VAL A 166 -0.18 -18.05 -8.41
C VAL A 166 -0.58 -18.20 -6.95
N GLN A 167 -0.85 -17.08 -6.27
CA GLN A 167 -1.24 -17.07 -4.86
C GLN A 167 -2.76 -16.94 -4.64
N VAL A 168 -3.55 -16.79 -5.69
CA VAL A 168 -5.00 -16.64 -5.58
C VAL A 168 -5.66 -17.83 -4.88
N PRO A 169 -5.34 -19.11 -5.20
CA PRO A 169 -5.94 -20.23 -4.49
C PRO A 169 -5.65 -20.25 -2.99
N GLU A 170 -4.41 -19.92 -2.58
CA GLU A 170 -4.05 -19.82 -1.17
C GLU A 170 -4.79 -18.67 -0.48
N MET A 171 -4.95 -17.54 -1.18
CA MET A 171 -5.66 -16.39 -0.64
C MET A 171 -7.17 -16.67 -0.49
N GLU A 172 -7.78 -17.41 -1.43
CA GLU A 172 -9.16 -17.89 -1.33
C GLU A 172 -9.35 -18.76 -0.08
N GLU A 173 -8.42 -19.69 0.22
CA GLU A 173 -8.47 -20.50 1.43
C GLU A 173 -8.41 -19.64 2.69
N VAL A 174 -7.49 -18.67 2.75
CA VAL A 174 -7.40 -17.71 3.87
C VAL A 174 -8.69 -16.93 4.05
N ILE A 175 -9.28 -16.41 2.97
CA ILE A 175 -10.51 -15.61 3.00
C ILE A 175 -11.69 -16.46 3.52
N GLN A 176 -11.78 -17.72 3.10
CA GLN A 176 -12.85 -18.63 3.52
C GLN A 176 -12.72 -19.03 5.00
N GLU A 177 -11.50 -19.29 5.47
CA GLU A 177 -11.23 -19.65 6.87
C GLU A 177 -11.39 -18.44 7.81
N PHE A 178 -11.09 -17.22 7.35
CA PHE A 178 -11.15 -16.00 8.15
C PHE A 178 -12.09 -14.94 7.53
N PRO A 179 -13.43 -15.18 7.52
CA PRO A 179 -14.38 -14.34 6.81
C PRO A 179 -14.58 -12.93 7.39
N ASP A 180 -14.10 -12.69 8.59
CA ASP A 180 -14.16 -11.36 9.24
C ASP A 180 -12.80 -10.64 9.30
N LEU A 181 -11.72 -11.29 8.82
CA LEU A 181 -10.44 -10.63 8.62
C LEU A 181 -10.55 -9.64 7.46
N LYS A 182 -10.37 -8.36 7.73
CA LYS A 182 -10.31 -7.32 6.68
C LYS A 182 -9.02 -7.48 5.87
N ILE A 183 -9.13 -7.56 4.55
CA ILE A 183 -7.98 -7.80 3.65
C ILE A 183 -7.95 -6.71 2.58
N ALA A 184 -6.82 -6.01 2.45
CA ALA A 184 -6.52 -5.10 1.36
C ALA A 184 -5.46 -5.75 0.45
N VAL A 185 -5.84 -6.07 -0.79
CA VAL A 185 -4.92 -6.63 -1.80
C VAL A 185 -4.32 -5.47 -2.60
N GLY A 186 -2.99 -5.42 -2.63
CA GLY A 186 -2.22 -4.31 -3.15
C GLY A 186 -1.96 -4.31 -4.65
N HIS A 187 -1.52 -3.14 -5.14
CA HIS A 187 -1.01 -2.92 -6.49
C HIS A 187 -1.96 -3.28 -7.63
N PHE A 188 -3.28 -3.29 -7.35
CA PHE A 188 -4.30 -3.57 -8.39
C PHE A 188 -4.04 -4.87 -9.18
N GLY A 189 -3.56 -5.91 -8.46
CA GLY A 189 -3.20 -7.18 -9.08
C GLY A 189 -2.09 -7.09 -10.12
N MET A 190 -1.28 -6.01 -10.13
CA MET A 190 -0.28 -5.73 -11.17
C MET A 190 -0.92 -5.69 -12.57
N VAL A 191 -1.90 -4.85 -12.75
CA VAL A 191 -2.85 -4.79 -13.89
C VAL A 191 -2.24 -4.87 -15.30
N THR A 192 -0.96 -4.60 -15.48
CA THR A 192 -0.26 -4.77 -16.76
C THR A 192 0.30 -6.20 -16.96
N ARG A 193 0.06 -7.11 -16.01
CA ARG A 193 0.51 -8.50 -16.05
C ARG A 193 -0.65 -9.45 -16.34
N PRO A 194 -0.42 -10.57 -17.04
CA PRO A 194 -1.43 -11.60 -17.21
C PRO A 194 -1.97 -12.11 -15.86
N GLY A 195 -3.25 -12.42 -15.79
CA GLY A 195 -3.87 -12.99 -14.58
C GLY A 195 -4.26 -11.97 -13.51
N TRP A 196 -4.02 -10.67 -13.70
CA TRP A 196 -4.33 -9.62 -12.72
C TRP A 196 -5.81 -9.61 -12.28
N MET A 197 -6.73 -9.94 -13.20
CA MET A 197 -8.16 -9.94 -12.92
C MET A 197 -8.55 -11.02 -11.88
N GLU A 198 -7.80 -12.11 -11.79
CA GLU A 198 -8.05 -13.13 -10.77
C GLU A 198 -7.81 -12.59 -9.35
N GLN A 199 -6.84 -11.70 -9.18
CA GLN A 199 -6.64 -11.00 -7.90
C GLN A 199 -7.78 -10.00 -7.63
N ILE A 200 -8.27 -9.29 -8.65
CA ILE A 200 -9.43 -8.38 -8.51
C ILE A 200 -10.65 -9.15 -8.03
N ARG A 201 -10.88 -10.36 -8.56
CA ARG A 201 -12.02 -11.20 -8.22
C ARG A 201 -12.07 -11.63 -6.76
N LEU A 202 -10.95 -11.61 -6.03
CA LEU A 202 -10.94 -11.81 -4.58
C LEU A 202 -11.85 -10.81 -3.85
N ALA A 203 -12.05 -9.61 -4.40
CA ALA A 203 -12.94 -8.61 -3.81
C ALA A 203 -14.44 -8.93 -3.92
N ARG A 204 -14.83 -10.03 -4.57
CA ARG A 204 -16.21 -10.57 -4.49
C ARG A 204 -16.55 -11.03 -3.07
N HIS A 205 -15.54 -11.30 -2.25
CA HIS A 205 -15.73 -11.55 -0.83
C HIS A 205 -15.97 -10.25 -0.07
N LYS A 206 -16.87 -10.28 0.94
CA LYS A 206 -17.30 -9.08 1.68
C LYS A 206 -16.17 -8.34 2.39
N ASN A 207 -15.17 -9.09 2.88
CA ASN A 207 -14.07 -8.64 3.71
C ASN A 207 -12.81 -8.24 2.91
N VAL A 208 -12.85 -8.30 1.59
CA VAL A 208 -11.72 -7.99 0.71
C VAL A 208 -11.94 -6.69 -0.04
N MET A 209 -10.90 -5.87 -0.10
CA MET A 209 -10.79 -4.66 -0.90
C MET A 209 -9.54 -4.73 -1.78
N ILE A 210 -9.57 -4.07 -2.93
CA ILE A 210 -8.41 -3.91 -3.81
C ILE A 210 -7.94 -2.47 -3.74
N GLU A 211 -6.65 -2.26 -3.53
CA GLU A 211 -6.07 -0.93 -3.59
C GLU A 211 -5.10 -0.76 -4.77
N SER A 212 -5.04 0.47 -5.30
CA SER A 212 -4.38 0.76 -6.57
C SER A 212 -2.93 1.20 -6.44
N GLY A 213 -2.24 0.84 -5.34
CA GLY A 213 -0.87 1.28 -5.09
C GLY A 213 0.01 1.30 -6.32
N GLY A 214 0.45 2.49 -6.72
CA GLY A 214 1.34 2.65 -7.85
C GLY A 214 0.75 2.40 -9.23
N ILE A 215 -0.56 2.40 -9.41
CA ILE A 215 -1.16 2.18 -10.75
C ILE A 215 -0.58 3.14 -11.81
N THR A 216 -0.20 4.35 -11.42
CA THR A 216 0.38 5.34 -12.34
C THR A 216 1.73 4.90 -12.89
N TRP A 217 2.59 4.24 -12.10
CA TRP A 217 3.87 3.77 -12.61
C TRP A 217 3.74 2.51 -13.49
N LEU A 218 2.68 1.72 -13.32
CA LEU A 218 2.36 0.63 -14.26
C LEU A 218 2.02 1.15 -15.66
N PHE A 219 1.52 2.39 -15.75
CA PHE A 219 1.17 3.06 -17.00
C PHE A 219 2.09 4.24 -17.35
N ASN A 220 3.32 4.27 -16.82
CA ASN A 220 4.29 5.35 -17.11
C ASN A 220 4.53 5.61 -18.60
N SER A 221 4.43 4.59 -19.45
CA SER A 221 4.60 4.73 -20.89
C SER A 221 3.51 5.59 -21.57
N GLU A 222 2.34 5.74 -20.94
CA GLU A 222 1.24 6.55 -21.45
C GLU A 222 1.37 8.03 -21.05
N PHE A 223 2.16 8.31 -20.01
CA PHE A 223 2.21 9.62 -19.37
C PHE A 223 0.82 10.08 -18.86
N TYR A 224 0.79 11.24 -18.17
CA TYR A 224 -0.44 11.86 -17.69
C TYR A 224 -1.39 12.20 -18.87
N PRO A 225 -2.70 11.91 -18.81
CA PRO A 225 -3.49 11.52 -17.63
C PRO A 225 -3.74 10.00 -17.46
N PHE A 226 -2.84 9.14 -17.88
CA PHE A 226 -2.90 7.69 -17.63
C PHE A 226 -4.23 7.03 -18.01
N ASN A 227 -4.66 7.21 -19.24
CA ASN A 227 -5.95 6.70 -19.72
C ASN A 227 -6.10 5.18 -19.60
N GLY A 228 -4.99 4.43 -19.72
CA GLY A 228 -4.98 2.98 -19.50
C GLY A 228 -5.29 2.63 -18.05
N ALA A 229 -4.75 3.37 -17.09
CA ALA A 229 -5.06 3.18 -15.68
C ALA A 229 -6.57 3.41 -15.39
N VAL A 230 -7.17 4.47 -15.97
CA VAL A 230 -8.60 4.71 -15.78
C VAL A 230 -9.45 3.61 -16.39
N ARG A 231 -9.09 3.12 -17.59
CA ARG A 231 -9.80 1.97 -18.22
C ARG A 231 -9.69 0.72 -17.37
N ALA A 232 -8.53 0.44 -16.79
CA ALA A 232 -8.32 -0.70 -15.90
C ALA A 232 -9.17 -0.58 -14.62
N ILE A 233 -9.27 0.63 -14.03
CA ILE A 233 -10.16 0.88 -12.89
C ILE A 233 -11.61 0.64 -13.28
N ARG A 234 -12.03 1.09 -14.46
CA ARG A 234 -13.41 0.83 -14.95
C ARG A 234 -13.66 -0.67 -15.12
N GLU A 235 -12.74 -1.40 -15.76
CA GLU A 235 -12.83 -2.84 -15.95
C GLU A 235 -12.95 -3.60 -14.63
N ALA A 236 -12.13 -3.24 -13.64
CA ALA A 236 -12.21 -3.84 -12.31
C ALA A 236 -13.53 -3.49 -11.61
N ALA A 237 -14.01 -2.25 -11.74
CA ALA A 237 -15.30 -1.84 -11.16
C ALA A 237 -16.49 -2.54 -11.83
N ASP A 238 -16.42 -2.84 -13.12
CA ASP A 238 -17.44 -3.64 -13.81
C ASP A 238 -17.46 -5.10 -13.33
N GLU A 239 -16.31 -5.62 -12.86
CA GLU A 239 -16.17 -6.98 -12.34
C GLU A 239 -16.62 -7.14 -10.88
N VAL A 240 -16.26 -6.21 -9.99
CA VAL A 240 -16.47 -6.37 -8.53
C VAL A 240 -17.25 -5.22 -7.88
N GLY A 241 -17.53 -4.14 -8.59
CA GLY A 241 -18.13 -2.91 -8.05
C GLY A 241 -17.09 -1.88 -7.63
N MET A 242 -17.40 -0.59 -7.80
CA MET A 242 -16.51 0.50 -7.38
C MET A 242 -16.37 0.58 -5.85
N ASP A 243 -17.33 0.09 -5.11
CA ASP A 243 -17.33 0.00 -3.65
C ASP A 243 -16.29 -0.98 -3.08
N LYS A 244 -15.62 -1.73 -3.97
CA LYS A 244 -14.55 -2.68 -3.63
C LYS A 244 -13.13 -2.17 -3.94
N LEU A 245 -13.02 -1.00 -4.51
CA LEU A 245 -11.76 -0.44 -5.01
C LEU A 245 -11.36 0.79 -4.21
N MET A 246 -10.04 0.93 -3.92
CA MET A 246 -9.49 2.06 -3.18
C MET A 246 -8.27 2.62 -3.92
N TRP A 247 -8.06 3.94 -3.80
CA TRP A 247 -6.87 4.57 -4.32
C TRP A 247 -5.69 4.43 -3.36
N GLY A 248 -4.52 4.08 -3.89
CA GLY A 248 -3.21 4.13 -3.24
C GLY A 248 -2.17 4.70 -4.18
N SER A 249 -1.25 5.50 -3.67
CA SER A 249 -0.26 6.21 -4.49
C SER A 249 1.01 5.42 -4.76
N ASP A 250 1.40 4.51 -3.88
CA ASP A 250 2.76 3.96 -3.79
C ASP A 250 3.83 5.06 -3.59
N TYR A 251 3.50 6.07 -2.75
CA TYR A 251 4.47 7.07 -2.30
C TYR A 251 5.61 6.38 -1.52
N PRO A 252 6.89 6.69 -1.73
CA PRO A 252 7.43 7.80 -2.52
C PRO A 252 7.81 7.40 -3.96
N ARG A 253 7.66 6.16 -4.35
CA ARG A 253 8.06 5.70 -5.69
C ARG A 253 7.41 6.51 -6.80
N THR A 254 6.13 6.75 -6.70
CA THR A 254 5.33 7.52 -7.66
C THR A 254 5.89 8.93 -7.86
N ILE A 255 6.36 9.59 -6.82
CA ILE A 255 6.85 10.98 -6.93
C ILE A 255 8.26 11.10 -7.55
N THR A 256 8.89 10.01 -7.94
CA THR A 256 10.10 10.05 -8.79
C THR A 256 9.79 10.44 -10.22
N ALA A 257 8.55 10.29 -10.66
CA ALA A 257 8.10 10.52 -12.05
C ALA A 257 7.07 11.64 -12.19
N ILE A 258 6.18 11.79 -11.21
CA ILE A 258 5.08 12.77 -11.19
C ILE A 258 4.97 13.44 -9.82
N THR A 259 4.14 14.50 -9.69
CA THR A 259 3.85 15.07 -8.37
C THR A 259 2.88 14.15 -7.61
N TYR A 260 2.89 14.23 -6.28
CA TYR A 260 1.98 13.43 -5.45
C TYR A 260 0.50 13.69 -5.82
N ARG A 261 0.12 14.94 -6.06
CA ARG A 261 -1.24 15.29 -6.51
C ARG A 261 -1.60 14.63 -7.85
N MET A 262 -0.69 14.54 -8.81
CA MET A 262 -0.95 13.90 -10.10
C MET A 262 -1.26 12.41 -9.97
N SER A 263 -0.89 11.75 -8.86
CA SER A 263 -1.18 10.33 -8.66
C SER A 263 -2.66 10.01 -8.46
N TYR A 264 -3.51 11.02 -8.20
CA TYR A 264 -4.96 10.87 -8.11
C TYR A 264 -5.76 11.87 -8.99
N ASP A 265 -5.17 13.03 -9.36
CA ASP A 265 -5.86 14.09 -10.09
C ASP A 265 -6.39 13.62 -11.46
N PHE A 266 -5.73 12.64 -12.08
CA PHE A 266 -6.20 12.01 -13.31
C PHE A 266 -7.56 11.29 -13.14
N ILE A 267 -7.84 10.76 -11.94
CA ILE A 267 -9.14 10.16 -11.58
C ILE A 267 -10.21 11.27 -11.55
N LEU A 268 -9.92 12.38 -10.86
CA LEU A 268 -10.84 13.52 -10.77
C LEU A 268 -11.22 14.09 -12.15
N LYS A 269 -10.25 14.13 -13.07
CA LYS A 269 -10.42 14.66 -14.43
C LYS A 269 -11.03 13.67 -15.41
N SER A 270 -11.10 12.40 -15.05
CA SER A 270 -11.65 11.37 -15.93
C SER A 270 -13.16 11.55 -16.16
N THR A 271 -13.59 11.33 -17.40
CA THR A 271 -15.01 11.24 -17.78
C THR A 271 -15.54 9.81 -17.83
N LEU A 272 -14.68 8.80 -17.60
CA LEU A 272 -15.07 7.40 -17.56
C LEU A 272 -15.64 6.96 -16.21
N LEU A 273 -15.49 7.79 -15.19
CA LEU A 273 -16.00 7.57 -13.85
C LEU A 273 -16.97 8.68 -13.48
N THR A 274 -18.10 8.30 -12.88
CA THR A 274 -19.05 9.25 -12.31
C THR A 274 -18.47 9.93 -11.07
N ASP A 275 -19.01 11.06 -10.66
CA ASP A 275 -18.54 11.75 -9.45
C ASP A 275 -18.72 10.88 -8.21
N ARG A 276 -19.79 10.09 -8.14
CA ARG A 276 -19.99 9.12 -7.05
C ARG A 276 -18.93 8.04 -7.01
N GLU A 277 -18.52 7.50 -8.15
CA GLU A 277 -17.45 6.51 -8.24
C GLU A 277 -16.09 7.09 -7.82
N LYS A 278 -15.82 8.35 -8.17
CA LYS A 278 -14.60 9.06 -7.73
C LYS A 278 -14.57 9.24 -6.21
N GLU A 279 -15.68 9.61 -5.58
CA GLU A 279 -15.79 9.72 -4.11
C GLU A 279 -15.53 8.39 -3.42
N LEU A 280 -16.13 7.32 -3.90
CA LEU A 280 -15.92 5.97 -3.38
C LEU A 280 -14.44 5.58 -3.49
N PHE A 281 -13.89 5.65 -4.71
CA PHE A 281 -12.53 5.19 -5.00
C PHE A 281 -11.45 5.99 -4.28
N LEU A 282 -11.59 7.32 -4.20
CA LEU A 282 -10.57 8.21 -3.64
C LEU A 282 -10.60 8.32 -2.11
N GLY A 283 -11.74 7.97 -1.46
CA GLY A 283 -11.80 8.20 -0.02
C GLY A 283 -12.82 7.40 0.76
N GLU A 284 -14.09 7.34 0.36
CA GLU A 284 -15.13 6.78 1.20
C GLU A 284 -14.94 5.28 1.48
N ASN A 285 -14.53 4.51 0.48
CA ASN A 285 -14.25 3.09 0.66
C ASN A 285 -13.12 2.87 1.68
N ALA A 286 -12.05 3.65 1.57
CA ALA A 286 -10.93 3.59 2.50
C ALA A 286 -11.34 4.04 3.91
N ALA A 287 -12.10 5.13 4.04
CA ALA A 287 -12.62 5.60 5.32
C ALA A 287 -13.44 4.51 6.03
N ALA A 288 -14.36 3.87 5.32
CA ALA A 288 -15.18 2.80 5.85
C ALA A 288 -14.36 1.54 6.21
N PHE A 289 -13.42 1.15 5.33
CA PHE A 289 -12.63 -0.06 5.53
C PHE A 289 -11.65 0.07 6.70
N TYR A 290 -10.91 1.17 6.79
CA TYR A 290 -9.90 1.39 7.83
C TYR A 290 -10.46 2.04 9.10
N GLY A 291 -11.70 2.55 9.07
CA GLY A 291 -12.29 3.28 10.19
C GLY A 291 -11.64 4.65 10.41
N ILE A 292 -11.32 5.36 9.33
CA ILE A 292 -10.69 6.68 9.37
C ILE A 292 -11.75 7.75 9.57
N ASP A 293 -11.56 8.61 10.57
CA ASP A 293 -12.33 9.82 10.73
C ASP A 293 -11.96 10.82 9.62
N THR A 294 -12.97 11.27 8.87
CA THR A 294 -12.79 12.20 7.77
C THR A 294 -13.10 13.66 8.11
N GLU A 295 -13.43 13.97 9.35
CA GLU A 295 -13.75 15.34 9.80
C GLU A 295 -12.51 16.23 10.04
N ILE A 296 -11.35 15.83 9.55
CA ILE A 296 -10.09 16.56 9.67
C ILE A 296 -10.10 17.76 8.75
N GLU A 297 -9.86 18.95 9.29
CA GLU A 297 -9.59 20.16 8.51
C GLU A 297 -8.11 20.17 8.07
N LEU A 298 -7.90 20.24 6.75
CA LEU A 298 -6.56 20.35 6.19
C LEU A 298 -6.16 21.80 6.02
N PRO A 299 -4.90 22.17 6.28
CA PRO A 299 -4.41 23.50 5.96
C PRO A 299 -4.47 23.71 4.45
N TYR A 300 -5.07 24.83 4.02
CA TYR A 300 -5.06 25.20 2.62
C TYR A 300 -4.24 26.47 2.42
N ILE A 301 -3.16 26.34 1.66
CA ILE A 301 -2.27 27.43 1.32
C ILE A 301 -2.30 27.61 -0.20
N LYS A 302 -2.69 28.79 -0.66
CA LYS A 302 -2.68 29.14 -2.09
C LYS A 302 -1.25 29.06 -2.63
N ASN A 303 -1.08 28.47 -3.79
CA ASN A 303 0.18 28.55 -4.50
C ASN A 303 0.31 29.87 -5.27
N MET A 304 1.48 30.17 -5.80
CA MET A 304 1.76 31.44 -6.49
C MET A 304 0.89 31.68 -7.75
N SER A 305 0.28 30.65 -8.29
CA SER A 305 -0.51 30.73 -9.54
C SER A 305 -2.02 30.83 -9.30
N GLU A 306 -2.48 30.91 -8.07
CA GLU A 306 -3.90 31.04 -7.71
C GLU A 306 -4.36 32.47 -7.44
#